data_98e03454cca8996f4bccfd0f74175290
#
_entry.id   98e03454cca8996f4bccfd0f74175290
#
_cell.length_a   1.000
_cell.length_b   1.000
_cell.length_c   1.000
_cell.angle_alpha   90.00
_cell.angle_beta   90.00
_cell.angle_gamma   90.00
#
_symmetry.space_group_name_H-M   'P 1'
#
loop_
_entity.id
_entity.type
_entity.pdbx_description
1 polymer ?
#
loop_
_entity_poly.entity_id
_entity_poly.type
_entity_poly.pdbx_seq_one_letter_code
_entity_poly.pdbx_strand_id
1 'polypeptide(L)'
;MTAKADSLRQKIYLILTGGKLHDHQRIAAQKTFDALKGNVRAVITAAEMQAGKSGVALALCCLQRLSLTDEEVCDRSKLKDTLYLVTMPDVALLEQAEKDLADAKNVVVSNFIRFDQDLERSFKGNPPKLILIDECHYGSNAAAIRYCKVFDYLEKENKDCKVVFISATPFGALYAAETEYDVAKHEEEIAKHNHREKEAIEAAEAAEEAARNSILRRDFNTKLVFHRTSNEYYGVREMLRSNKVTGLDSDSRNILDDSPAKAKLLSLLKQHEGAGWVLVRVPPGAAMEAKTGFIQAGFADQNVHILGKDLSGVPEDQLTTIERFKKEFDECIDFDEKLIAITVAGCRAGINFGQDMKQRLIATWDSTVTSVAAVVQANIGRACGYHDNREAHHFTSLNAAQAYGAG
;
A
#
# COMPACT_ATOMS: atom_id res chain seq x y z
N MET A 1 38.86 -15.01 -9.01
CA MET A 1 37.52 -14.47 -9.29
C MET A 1 36.47 -15.16 -8.41
N THR A 2 36.39 -16.45 -8.37
CA THR A 2 35.43 -17.26 -7.59
C THR A 2 35.43 -16.93 -6.10
N ALA A 3 36.58 -16.88 -5.41
CA ALA A 3 36.63 -16.55 -3.98
C ALA A 3 36.08 -15.14 -3.64
N LYS A 4 36.25 -14.17 -4.53
CA LYS A 4 35.66 -12.83 -4.38
C LYS A 4 34.15 -12.86 -4.59
N ALA A 5 33.70 -13.59 -5.60
CA ALA A 5 32.26 -13.77 -5.87
C ALA A 5 31.57 -14.47 -4.69
N ASP A 6 32.17 -15.54 -4.14
CA ASP A 6 31.65 -16.25 -2.97
C ASP A 6 31.53 -15.34 -1.73
N SER A 7 32.57 -14.53 -1.48
CA SER A 7 32.53 -13.55 -0.37
C SER A 7 31.41 -12.51 -0.54
N LEU A 8 31.17 -12.05 -1.77
CA LEU A 8 30.10 -11.11 -2.06
C LEU A 8 28.71 -11.76 -1.91
N ARG A 9 28.55 -13.00 -2.42
CA ARG A 9 27.31 -13.77 -2.25
C ARG A 9 27.02 -14.07 -0.79
N GLN A 10 28.04 -14.39 -0.01
CA GLN A 10 27.88 -14.63 1.42
C GLN A 10 27.32 -13.41 2.16
N LYS A 11 27.76 -12.19 1.81
CA LYS A 11 27.20 -10.95 2.38
C LYS A 11 25.73 -10.77 2.03
N ILE A 12 25.34 -11.07 0.78
CA ILE A 12 23.93 -10.99 0.35
C ILE A 12 23.10 -12.07 1.06
N TYR A 13 23.65 -13.29 1.18
CA TYR A 13 22.99 -14.38 1.87
C TYR A 13 22.73 -14.06 3.35
N LEU A 14 23.62 -13.32 4.00
CA LEU A 14 23.42 -12.86 5.38
C LEU A 14 22.26 -11.87 5.52
N ILE A 15 21.94 -11.09 4.48
CA ILE A 15 20.72 -10.24 4.49
C ILE A 15 19.49 -11.14 4.51
N LEU A 16 19.46 -12.20 3.70
CA LEU A 16 18.34 -13.13 3.65
C LEU A 16 18.17 -13.94 4.94
N THR A 17 19.25 -14.32 5.63
CA THR A 17 19.22 -15.27 6.74
C THR A 17 19.50 -14.67 8.11
N GLY A 18 19.94 -13.42 8.16
CA GLY A 18 20.41 -12.73 9.37
C GLY A 18 19.30 -12.26 10.35
N GLY A 19 18.07 -12.75 10.20
CA GLY A 19 16.97 -12.49 11.13
C GLY A 19 16.17 -11.21 10.86
N LYS A 20 16.57 -10.38 9.90
CA LYS A 20 15.83 -9.17 9.50
C LYS A 20 14.56 -9.50 8.71
N LEU A 21 14.60 -10.59 7.95
CA LEU A 21 13.47 -11.07 7.14
C LEU A 21 12.79 -12.25 7.81
N HIS A 22 11.47 -12.18 7.88
CA HIS A 22 10.64 -13.30 8.36
C HIS A 22 10.59 -14.44 7.34
N ASP A 23 10.37 -15.66 7.81
CA ASP A 23 10.32 -16.87 6.96
C ASP A 23 9.27 -16.75 5.84
N HIS A 24 8.08 -16.27 6.16
CA HIS A 24 7.02 -16.09 5.17
C HIS A 24 7.40 -15.11 4.05
N GLN A 25 8.19 -14.07 4.34
CA GLN A 25 8.69 -13.12 3.34
C GLN A 25 9.70 -13.80 2.40
N ARG A 26 10.64 -14.56 2.98
CA ARG A 26 11.64 -15.32 2.21
C ARG A 26 10.99 -16.36 1.31
N ILE A 27 10.01 -17.11 1.85
CA ILE A 27 9.26 -18.11 1.09
C ILE A 27 8.49 -17.46 -0.06
N ALA A 28 7.82 -16.35 0.19
CA ALA A 28 7.09 -15.61 -0.85
C ALA A 28 8.03 -15.09 -1.94
N ALA A 29 9.16 -14.50 -1.56
CA ALA A 29 10.16 -14.01 -2.50
C ALA A 29 10.75 -15.14 -3.34
N GLN A 30 11.09 -16.28 -2.72
CA GLN A 30 11.62 -17.44 -3.42
C GLN A 30 10.62 -18.01 -4.43
N LYS A 31 9.35 -18.18 -4.03
CA LYS A 31 8.28 -18.61 -4.95
C LYS A 31 8.09 -17.65 -6.12
N THR A 32 8.12 -16.36 -5.85
CA THR A 32 8.00 -15.32 -6.87
C THR A 32 9.19 -15.37 -7.83
N PHE A 33 10.40 -15.50 -7.30
CA PHE A 33 11.62 -15.58 -8.10
C PHE A 33 11.66 -16.87 -8.95
N ASP A 34 11.25 -18.01 -8.38
CA ASP A 34 11.14 -19.28 -9.10
C ASP A 34 10.10 -19.23 -10.21
N ALA A 35 9.00 -18.50 -10.00
CA ALA A 35 7.96 -18.29 -11.01
C ALA A 35 8.46 -17.48 -12.22
N LEU A 36 9.49 -16.65 -12.07
CA LEU A 36 10.13 -15.88 -13.17
C LEU A 36 11.05 -16.71 -14.06
N LYS A 37 11.28 -17.98 -13.74
CA LYS A 37 12.13 -18.85 -14.54
C LYS A 37 11.51 -19.16 -15.91
N GLY A 38 12.37 -19.41 -16.87
CA GLY A 38 11.95 -19.72 -18.24
C GLY A 38 11.42 -18.49 -18.98
N ASN A 39 10.34 -18.68 -19.72
CA ASN A 39 9.72 -17.64 -20.57
C ASN A 39 8.76 -16.70 -19.82
N VAL A 40 8.61 -16.86 -18.52
CA VAL A 40 7.78 -15.95 -17.70
C VAL A 40 8.51 -14.63 -17.54
N ARG A 41 7.87 -13.53 -17.91
CA ARG A 41 8.43 -12.18 -17.80
C ARG A 41 7.80 -11.34 -16.71
N ALA A 42 6.57 -11.68 -16.30
CA ALA A 42 5.86 -10.97 -15.25
C ALA A 42 5.33 -11.92 -14.18
N VAL A 43 5.44 -11.52 -12.92
CA VAL A 43 4.80 -12.20 -11.79
C VAL A 43 4.05 -11.17 -10.97
N ILE A 44 2.83 -11.51 -10.57
CA ILE A 44 2.03 -10.74 -9.64
C ILE A 44 2.06 -11.47 -8.31
N THR A 45 2.65 -10.83 -7.30
CA THR A 45 2.68 -11.34 -5.93
C THR A 45 1.57 -10.69 -5.14
N ALA A 46 0.51 -11.45 -4.90
CA ALA A 46 -0.60 -11.06 -4.05
C ALA A 46 -0.21 -11.23 -2.59
N ALA A 47 -0.12 -10.14 -1.85
CA ALA A 47 0.27 -10.16 -0.44
C ALA A 47 -0.77 -9.38 0.39
N GLU A 48 -1.16 -9.92 1.53
CA GLU A 48 -2.10 -9.24 2.41
C GLU A 48 -1.58 -7.89 2.91
N MET A 49 -2.50 -7.04 3.38
CA MET A 49 -2.17 -5.72 3.91
C MET A 49 -1.24 -5.83 5.11
N GLN A 50 -0.20 -4.99 5.15
CA GLN A 50 0.78 -4.98 6.25
C GLN A 50 1.44 -6.36 6.51
N ALA A 51 1.47 -7.24 5.51
CA ALA A 51 2.11 -8.55 5.59
C ALA A 51 3.64 -8.52 5.36
N GLY A 52 4.22 -7.31 5.30
CA GLY A 52 5.66 -7.14 5.12
C GLY A 52 6.13 -7.22 3.67
N LYS A 53 5.39 -6.60 2.75
CA LYS A 53 5.71 -6.53 1.31
C LYS A 53 7.12 -5.99 1.03
N SER A 54 7.59 -4.99 1.79
CA SER A 54 8.95 -4.45 1.65
C SER A 54 10.03 -5.49 1.96
N GLY A 55 9.80 -6.41 2.91
CA GLY A 55 10.70 -7.54 3.14
C GLY A 55 10.72 -8.55 1.99
N VAL A 56 9.59 -8.79 1.33
CA VAL A 56 9.53 -9.60 0.11
C VAL A 56 10.34 -8.92 -1.01
N ALA A 57 10.19 -7.61 -1.18
CA ALA A 57 10.95 -6.85 -2.17
C ALA A 57 12.46 -6.89 -1.89
N LEU A 58 12.88 -6.69 -0.64
CA LEU A 58 14.28 -6.81 -0.23
C LEU A 58 14.84 -8.20 -0.56
N ALA A 59 14.10 -9.25 -0.23
CA ALA A 59 14.50 -10.63 -0.54
C ALA A 59 14.61 -10.87 -2.04
N LEU A 60 13.70 -10.33 -2.86
CA LEU A 60 13.77 -10.41 -4.32
C LEU A 60 15.01 -9.71 -4.88
N CYS A 61 15.38 -8.52 -4.37
CA CYS A 61 16.62 -7.84 -4.73
C CYS A 61 17.85 -8.71 -4.43
N CYS A 62 17.88 -9.38 -3.27
CA CYS A 62 18.94 -10.29 -2.89
C CYS A 62 19.00 -11.51 -3.82
N LEU A 63 17.87 -12.16 -4.09
CA LEU A 63 17.79 -13.31 -4.98
C LEU A 63 18.23 -12.96 -6.41
N GLN A 64 17.83 -11.78 -6.91
CA GLN A 64 18.30 -11.28 -8.21
C GLN A 64 19.81 -11.17 -8.24
N ARG A 65 20.43 -10.58 -7.23
CA ARG A 65 21.88 -10.43 -7.17
C ARG A 65 22.62 -11.79 -7.03
N LEU A 66 22.04 -12.72 -6.27
CA LEU A 66 22.58 -14.08 -6.11
C LEU A 66 22.52 -14.91 -7.40
N SER A 67 21.62 -14.60 -8.32
CA SER A 67 21.45 -15.32 -9.58
C SER A 67 22.46 -14.95 -10.66
N LEU A 68 23.25 -13.91 -10.45
CA LEU A 68 24.24 -13.43 -11.41
C LEU A 68 25.46 -14.34 -11.46
N THR A 69 26.18 -14.31 -12.60
CA THR A 69 27.46 -15.01 -12.79
C THR A 69 28.54 -14.42 -11.87
N ASP A 70 29.63 -15.16 -11.66
CA ASP A 70 30.77 -14.69 -10.85
C ASP A 70 31.38 -13.38 -11.41
N GLU A 71 31.41 -13.26 -12.73
CA GLU A 71 31.90 -12.06 -13.42
C GLU A 71 31.02 -10.87 -13.15
N GLU A 72 29.70 -11.04 -13.28
CA GLU A 72 28.73 -9.98 -13.06
C GLU A 72 28.67 -9.53 -11.59
N VAL A 73 28.74 -10.47 -10.64
CA VAL A 73 28.75 -10.15 -9.20
C VAL A 73 30.01 -9.36 -8.84
N CYS A 74 31.17 -9.65 -9.46
CA CYS A 74 32.44 -8.99 -9.20
C CYS A 74 32.60 -7.66 -9.95
N ASP A 75 31.76 -7.40 -10.95
CA ASP A 75 31.80 -6.18 -11.76
C ASP A 75 31.05 -5.04 -11.07
N ARG A 76 31.79 -4.02 -10.65
CA ARG A 76 31.21 -2.83 -10.00
C ARG A 76 30.26 -2.04 -10.92
N SER A 77 30.52 -2.05 -12.23
CA SER A 77 29.66 -1.35 -13.21
C SER A 77 28.28 -1.99 -13.33
N LYS A 78 28.15 -3.28 -12.96
CA LYS A 78 26.92 -4.07 -12.93
C LYS A 78 26.29 -4.17 -11.54
N LEU A 79 26.70 -3.30 -10.59
CA LEU A 79 26.16 -3.34 -9.22
C LEU A 79 24.65 -3.08 -9.20
N LYS A 80 24.16 -2.10 -9.96
CA LYS A 80 22.74 -1.80 -10.07
C LYS A 80 22.11 -2.71 -11.12
N ASP A 81 21.22 -3.59 -10.68
CA ASP A 81 20.53 -4.57 -11.53
C ASP A 81 19.02 -4.64 -11.28
N THR A 82 18.52 -3.95 -10.25
CA THR A 82 17.10 -3.96 -9.86
C THR A 82 16.57 -2.53 -9.73
N LEU A 83 15.42 -2.26 -10.34
CA LEU A 83 14.68 -1.01 -10.21
C LEU A 83 13.41 -1.26 -9.37
N TYR A 84 13.23 -0.51 -8.30
CA TYR A 84 12.01 -0.54 -7.49
C TYR A 84 11.19 0.72 -7.74
N LEU A 85 9.96 0.55 -8.20
CA LEU A 85 9.04 1.65 -8.52
C LEU A 85 7.94 1.78 -7.47
N VAL A 86 7.91 2.93 -6.82
CA VAL A 86 6.79 3.38 -6.02
C VAL A 86 5.74 3.99 -6.95
N THR A 87 4.51 3.51 -6.88
CA THR A 87 3.45 3.94 -7.80
C THR A 87 2.90 5.33 -7.54
N MET A 88 3.02 5.81 -6.31
CA MET A 88 2.60 7.16 -5.95
C MET A 88 3.77 8.15 -6.01
N PRO A 89 3.55 9.36 -6.53
CA PRO A 89 4.56 10.42 -6.56
C PRO A 89 4.68 11.10 -5.19
N ASP A 90 4.93 10.31 -4.15
CA ASP A 90 5.03 10.77 -2.77
C ASP A 90 6.47 10.65 -2.27
N VAL A 91 7.05 11.77 -1.85
CA VAL A 91 8.43 11.82 -1.34
C VAL A 91 8.60 10.94 -0.09
N ALA A 92 7.63 10.94 0.81
CA ALA A 92 7.72 10.14 2.03
C ALA A 92 7.68 8.63 1.75
N LEU A 93 6.89 8.19 0.76
CA LEU A 93 6.88 6.79 0.33
C LEU A 93 8.18 6.40 -0.37
N LEU A 94 8.76 7.31 -1.14
CA LEU A 94 10.06 7.08 -1.78
C LEU A 94 11.17 6.92 -0.72
N GLU A 95 11.24 7.85 0.24
CA GLU A 95 12.21 7.79 1.35
C GLU A 95 12.02 6.54 2.21
N GLN A 96 10.78 6.13 2.46
CA GLN A 96 10.49 4.89 3.19
C GLN A 96 10.97 3.67 2.42
N ALA A 97 10.71 3.60 1.12
CA ALA A 97 11.18 2.50 0.28
C ALA A 97 12.72 2.45 0.19
N GLU A 98 13.39 3.60 0.09
CA GLU A 98 14.86 3.70 0.14
C GLU A 98 15.41 3.15 1.46
N LYS A 99 14.75 3.45 2.57
CA LYS A 99 15.11 2.98 3.92
C LYS A 99 14.89 1.47 4.08
N ASP A 100 13.74 0.98 3.62
CA ASP A 100 13.39 -0.44 3.69
C ASP A 100 14.31 -1.33 2.86
N LEU A 101 14.80 -0.83 1.73
CA LEU A 101 15.67 -1.54 0.80
C LEU A 101 17.16 -1.20 0.95
N ALA A 102 17.55 -0.41 1.96
CA ALA A 102 18.91 0.11 2.11
C ALA A 102 20.01 -0.98 2.20
N ASP A 103 19.67 -2.18 2.66
CA ASP A 103 20.60 -3.29 2.75
C ASP A 103 20.94 -3.89 1.37
N ALA A 104 20.02 -3.81 0.41
CA ALA A 104 20.26 -4.23 -0.96
C ALA A 104 21.00 -3.13 -1.74
N LYS A 105 22.29 -3.34 -2.00
CA LYS A 105 23.11 -2.36 -2.72
C LYS A 105 22.86 -2.33 -4.23
N ASN A 106 22.15 -3.33 -4.76
CA ASN A 106 21.86 -3.50 -6.17
C ASN A 106 20.55 -2.85 -6.65
N VAL A 107 19.78 -2.24 -5.75
CA VAL A 107 18.49 -1.61 -6.08
C VAL A 107 18.63 -0.11 -6.28
N VAL A 108 17.86 0.43 -7.22
CA VAL A 108 17.55 1.85 -7.38
C VAL A 108 16.08 2.04 -7.08
N VAL A 109 15.74 2.90 -6.13
CA VAL A 109 14.35 3.24 -5.80
C VAL A 109 13.95 4.47 -6.59
N SER A 110 12.81 4.40 -7.28
CA SER A 110 12.29 5.45 -8.15
C SER A 110 10.77 5.50 -8.11
N ASN A 111 10.20 6.41 -8.87
CA ASN A 111 8.78 6.49 -9.15
C ASN A 111 8.55 6.68 -10.65
N PHE A 112 7.29 6.63 -11.10
CA PHE A 112 6.96 6.76 -12.52
C PHE A 112 7.34 8.11 -13.15
N ILE A 113 7.43 9.18 -12.36
CA ILE A 113 7.84 10.49 -12.86
C ILE A 113 9.34 10.51 -13.19
N ARG A 114 10.14 9.87 -12.34
CA ARG A 114 11.59 9.81 -12.45
C ARG A 114 12.10 8.63 -13.26
N PHE A 115 11.23 7.75 -13.74
CA PHE A 115 11.57 6.47 -14.36
C PHE A 115 12.65 6.60 -15.44
N ASP A 116 12.43 7.43 -16.47
CA ASP A 116 13.40 7.59 -17.58
C ASP A 116 14.71 8.18 -17.10
N GLN A 117 14.63 9.20 -16.25
CA GLN A 117 15.83 9.85 -15.72
C GLN A 117 16.69 8.90 -14.88
N ASP A 118 16.04 8.07 -14.06
CA ASP A 118 16.76 7.11 -13.22
C ASP A 118 17.29 5.92 -14.04
N LEU A 119 16.60 5.51 -15.11
CA LEU A 119 17.14 4.55 -16.08
C LEU A 119 18.42 5.09 -16.72
N GLU A 120 18.40 6.30 -17.24
CA GLU A 120 19.56 6.91 -17.89
C GLU A 120 20.72 7.11 -16.91
N ARG A 121 20.44 7.61 -15.70
CA ARG A 121 21.48 7.93 -14.72
C ARG A 121 22.10 6.70 -14.07
N SER A 122 21.28 5.70 -13.69
CA SER A 122 21.70 4.61 -12.83
C SER A 122 21.95 3.30 -13.56
N PHE A 123 21.37 3.13 -14.76
CA PHE A 123 21.46 1.89 -15.55
C PHE A 123 22.10 2.10 -16.93
N LYS A 124 22.80 3.22 -17.13
CA LYS A 124 23.50 3.48 -18.40
C LYS A 124 24.51 2.36 -18.71
N GLY A 125 24.29 1.65 -19.81
CA GLY A 125 25.14 0.54 -20.26
C GLY A 125 24.96 -0.79 -19.47
N ASN A 126 24.09 -0.79 -18.46
CA ASN A 126 23.71 -2.01 -17.73
C ASN A 126 22.21 -1.92 -17.36
N PRO A 127 21.31 -2.24 -18.28
CA PRO A 127 19.87 -2.14 -18.04
C PRO A 127 19.43 -3.04 -16.86
N PRO A 128 18.37 -2.67 -16.11
CA PRO A 128 17.90 -3.47 -15.00
C PRO A 128 17.45 -4.85 -15.47
N LYS A 129 17.77 -5.88 -14.70
CA LYS A 129 17.34 -7.26 -14.94
C LYS A 129 16.00 -7.56 -14.28
N LEU A 130 15.65 -6.78 -13.25
CA LEU A 130 14.41 -6.91 -12.49
C LEU A 130 13.80 -5.53 -12.21
N ILE A 131 12.51 -5.40 -12.47
CA ILE A 131 11.71 -4.25 -12.04
C ILE A 131 10.69 -4.75 -11.03
N LEU A 132 10.67 -4.13 -9.85
CA LEU A 132 9.67 -4.37 -8.80
C LEU A 132 8.72 -3.17 -8.78
N ILE A 133 7.42 -3.42 -8.80
CA ILE A 133 6.38 -2.38 -8.75
C ILE A 133 5.54 -2.60 -7.52
N ASP A 134 5.59 -1.65 -6.59
CA ASP A 134 4.85 -1.70 -5.34
C ASP A 134 3.47 -1.04 -5.48
N GLU A 135 2.51 -1.59 -4.75
CA GLU A 135 1.14 -1.07 -4.65
C GLU A 135 0.48 -0.87 -6.04
N CYS A 136 0.53 -1.89 -6.89
CA CYS A 136 0.02 -1.84 -8.25
C CYS A 136 -1.52 -1.67 -8.37
N HIS A 137 -2.22 -1.65 -7.24
CA HIS A 137 -3.67 -1.39 -7.19
C HIS A 137 -4.05 0.09 -7.38
N TYR A 138 -3.06 0.98 -7.39
CA TYR A 138 -3.28 2.40 -7.65
C TYR A 138 -3.52 2.65 -9.15
N GLY A 139 -4.61 2.09 -9.66
CA GLY A 139 -4.96 2.14 -11.06
C GLY A 139 -6.29 2.80 -11.33
N SER A 140 -6.35 4.12 -11.22
CA SER A 140 -7.20 4.92 -12.08
C SER A 140 -6.55 5.03 -13.47
N ASN A 141 -7.26 5.51 -14.49
CA ASN A 141 -6.75 5.77 -15.84
C ASN A 141 -5.31 6.34 -15.89
N ALA A 142 -4.95 7.21 -14.95
CA ALA A 142 -3.61 7.78 -14.84
C ALA A 142 -2.51 6.74 -14.50
N ALA A 143 -2.82 5.65 -13.80
CA ALA A 143 -1.85 4.60 -13.51
C ALA A 143 -1.69 3.64 -14.69
N ALA A 144 -2.75 3.35 -15.43
CA ALA A 144 -2.65 2.57 -16.65
C ALA A 144 -1.68 3.22 -17.65
N ILE A 145 -1.78 4.54 -17.87
CA ILE A 145 -0.85 5.30 -18.70
C ILE A 145 0.59 5.22 -18.16
N ARG A 146 0.79 5.25 -16.86
CA ARG A 146 2.11 5.13 -16.23
C ARG A 146 2.71 3.74 -16.45
N TYR A 147 1.91 2.68 -16.31
CA TYR A 147 2.36 1.31 -16.58
C TYR A 147 2.72 1.09 -18.04
N CYS A 148 2.04 1.75 -19.00
CA CYS A 148 2.39 1.69 -20.41
C CYS A 148 3.84 2.04 -20.65
N LYS A 149 4.36 3.05 -19.97
CA LYS A 149 5.74 3.49 -20.11
C LYS A 149 6.73 2.38 -19.70
N VAL A 150 6.44 1.69 -18.61
CA VAL A 150 7.26 0.55 -18.16
C VAL A 150 7.12 -0.62 -19.13
N PHE A 151 5.91 -0.93 -19.56
CA PHE A 151 5.67 -2.01 -20.51
C PHE A 151 6.32 -1.74 -21.87
N ASP A 152 6.24 -0.52 -22.37
CA ASP A 152 6.90 -0.12 -23.61
C ASP A 152 8.42 -0.27 -23.50
N TYR A 153 9.00 0.13 -22.39
CA TYR A 153 10.41 -0.10 -22.10
C TYR A 153 10.76 -1.60 -22.12
N LEU A 154 9.97 -2.44 -21.44
CA LEU A 154 10.19 -3.89 -21.40
C LEU A 154 10.03 -4.56 -22.77
N GLU A 155 9.15 -4.06 -23.62
CA GLU A 155 8.90 -4.65 -24.94
C GLU A 155 9.88 -4.17 -26.02
N LYS A 156 10.27 -2.90 -25.98
CA LYS A 156 11.03 -2.25 -27.05
C LYS A 156 12.53 -2.21 -26.73
N GLU A 157 12.90 -1.95 -25.48
CA GLU A 157 14.27 -1.62 -25.11
C GLU A 157 14.95 -2.70 -24.25
N ASN A 158 14.21 -3.40 -23.38
CA ASN A 158 14.76 -4.36 -22.43
C ASN A 158 13.94 -5.65 -22.35
N LYS A 159 14.04 -6.46 -23.39
CA LYS A 159 13.24 -7.68 -23.55
C LYS A 159 13.58 -8.80 -22.57
N ASP A 160 14.77 -8.79 -22.00
CA ASP A 160 15.22 -9.79 -21.02
C ASP A 160 14.86 -9.44 -19.58
N CYS A 161 14.44 -8.21 -19.33
CA CYS A 161 14.04 -7.77 -18.01
C CYS A 161 12.76 -8.48 -17.53
N LYS A 162 12.76 -8.85 -16.25
CA LYS A 162 11.62 -9.41 -15.56
C LYS A 162 10.91 -8.34 -14.74
N VAL A 163 9.60 -8.48 -14.54
CA VAL A 163 8.82 -7.55 -13.71
C VAL A 163 8.02 -8.30 -12.65
N VAL A 164 8.00 -7.77 -11.43
CA VAL A 164 7.20 -8.27 -10.33
C VAL A 164 6.32 -7.15 -9.80
N PHE A 165 5.03 -7.41 -9.74
CA PHE A 165 4.04 -6.56 -9.09
C PHE A 165 3.78 -7.10 -7.69
N ILE A 166 3.85 -6.26 -6.68
CA ILE A 166 3.56 -6.62 -5.29
C ILE A 166 2.36 -5.80 -4.82
N SER A 167 1.25 -6.44 -4.48
CA SER A 167 0.02 -5.74 -4.09
C SER A 167 -0.86 -6.55 -3.15
N ALA A 168 -1.61 -5.85 -2.32
CA ALA A 168 -2.67 -6.44 -1.50
C ALA A 168 -3.98 -6.64 -2.28
N THR A 169 -4.15 -5.99 -3.43
CA THR A 169 -5.31 -6.11 -4.31
C THR A 169 -4.90 -6.25 -5.77
N PRO A 170 -4.19 -7.33 -6.13
CA PRO A 170 -3.66 -7.50 -7.48
C PRO A 170 -4.75 -7.52 -8.55
N PHE A 171 -5.93 -8.05 -8.21
CA PHE A 171 -7.05 -8.15 -9.14
C PHE A 171 -7.62 -6.78 -9.51
N GLY A 172 -7.67 -5.83 -8.57
CA GLY A 172 -8.09 -4.46 -8.87
C GLY A 172 -7.23 -3.80 -9.95
N ALA A 173 -5.93 -4.03 -9.91
CA ALA A 173 -5.01 -3.50 -10.93
C ALA A 173 -5.11 -4.26 -12.26
N LEU A 174 -5.43 -5.55 -12.23
CA LEU A 174 -5.54 -6.37 -13.42
C LEU A 174 -6.82 -6.11 -14.22
N TYR A 175 -7.92 -5.87 -13.51
CA TYR A 175 -9.25 -5.72 -14.09
C TYR A 175 -9.78 -4.28 -14.04
N ALA A 176 -9.10 -3.35 -13.37
CA ALA A 176 -9.54 -1.96 -13.29
C ALA A 176 -9.76 -1.34 -14.68
N ALA A 177 -8.85 -1.61 -15.60
CA ALA A 177 -8.96 -1.15 -16.97
C ALA A 177 -10.17 -1.72 -17.71
N GLU A 178 -10.54 -2.98 -17.46
CA GLU A 178 -11.73 -3.58 -18.06
C GLU A 178 -13.02 -3.05 -17.45
N THR A 179 -13.04 -2.87 -16.12
CA THR A 179 -14.20 -2.28 -15.43
C THR A 179 -14.41 -0.81 -15.83
N GLU A 180 -13.32 -0.06 -15.99
CA GLU A 180 -13.38 1.33 -16.43
C GLU A 180 -13.86 1.43 -17.91
N TYR A 181 -13.46 0.48 -18.75
CA TYR A 181 -13.96 0.38 -20.11
C TYR A 181 -15.47 0.13 -20.16
N ASP A 182 -15.98 -0.79 -19.34
CA ASP A 182 -17.40 -1.09 -19.24
C ASP A 182 -18.21 0.10 -18.70
N VAL A 183 -17.68 0.80 -17.69
CA VAL A 183 -18.27 2.02 -17.13
C VAL A 183 -18.28 3.13 -18.19
N ALA A 184 -17.15 3.35 -18.88
CA ALA A 184 -17.07 4.39 -19.91
C ALA A 184 -17.98 4.11 -21.10
N LYS A 185 -18.14 2.83 -21.51
CA LYS A 185 -19.14 2.45 -22.52
C LYS A 185 -20.57 2.76 -22.07
N HIS A 186 -20.87 2.46 -20.82
CA HIS A 186 -22.20 2.75 -20.27
C HIS A 186 -22.44 4.27 -20.19
N GLU A 187 -21.44 5.05 -19.78
CA GLU A 187 -21.50 6.51 -19.78
C GLU A 187 -21.61 7.08 -21.19
N GLU A 188 -20.93 6.49 -22.19
CA GLU A 188 -21.08 6.84 -23.60
C GLU A 188 -22.52 6.64 -24.09
N GLU A 189 -23.15 5.50 -23.74
CA GLU A 189 -24.53 5.23 -24.07
C GLU A 189 -25.51 6.24 -23.44
N ILE A 190 -25.28 6.59 -22.15
CA ILE A 190 -26.03 7.61 -21.44
C ILE A 190 -25.82 8.99 -22.07
N ALA A 191 -24.57 9.33 -22.43
CA ALA A 191 -24.23 10.64 -22.98
C ALA A 191 -24.78 10.84 -24.39
N LYS A 192 -24.81 9.79 -25.23
CA LYS A 192 -25.49 9.80 -26.52
C LYS A 192 -26.98 10.13 -26.39
N HIS A 193 -27.61 9.65 -25.30
CA HIS A 193 -28.99 10.00 -24.96
C HIS A 193 -29.16 11.45 -24.46
N ASN A 194 -28.12 12.03 -23.85
CA ASN A 194 -28.17 13.34 -23.17
C ASN A 194 -27.45 14.47 -23.90
N HIS A 195 -27.08 14.31 -25.17
CA HIS A 195 -26.29 15.30 -25.96
C HIS A 195 -24.91 15.65 -25.37
N ARG A 196 -24.30 14.81 -24.54
CA ARG A 196 -22.91 14.94 -24.02
C ARG A 196 -21.92 14.08 -24.81
N GLU A 197 -22.09 13.99 -26.08
CA GLU A 197 -21.43 13.01 -26.94
C GLU A 197 -19.89 13.08 -26.88
N LYS A 198 -19.31 14.28 -26.81
CA LYS A 198 -17.87 14.46 -26.89
C LYS A 198 -17.11 13.98 -25.65
N GLU A 199 -17.57 14.35 -24.46
CA GLU A 199 -16.93 13.96 -23.19
C GLU A 199 -17.00 12.44 -22.96
N ALA A 200 -18.11 11.81 -23.37
CA ALA A 200 -18.29 10.38 -23.23
C ALA A 200 -17.43 9.57 -24.23
N ILE A 201 -17.27 10.08 -25.45
CA ILE A 201 -16.36 9.47 -26.44
C ILE A 201 -14.92 9.53 -25.96
N GLU A 202 -14.47 10.68 -25.46
CA GLU A 202 -13.13 10.85 -24.91
C GLU A 202 -12.89 9.93 -23.69
N ALA A 203 -13.88 9.75 -22.80
CA ALA A 203 -13.81 8.83 -21.68
C ALA A 203 -13.77 7.36 -22.12
N ALA A 204 -14.57 6.97 -23.11
CA ALA A 204 -14.58 5.63 -23.67
C ALA A 204 -13.26 5.28 -24.38
N GLU A 205 -12.70 6.22 -25.15
CA GLU A 205 -11.40 6.06 -25.82
C GLU A 205 -10.27 5.89 -24.79
N ALA A 206 -10.26 6.71 -23.71
CA ALA A 206 -9.29 6.60 -22.64
C ALA A 206 -9.38 5.27 -21.89
N ALA A 207 -10.60 4.77 -21.63
CA ALA A 207 -10.81 3.49 -20.99
C ALA A 207 -10.44 2.31 -21.90
N GLU A 208 -10.69 2.42 -23.20
CA GLU A 208 -10.26 1.42 -24.18
C GLU A 208 -8.72 1.35 -24.27
N GLU A 209 -8.05 2.50 -24.24
CA GLU A 209 -6.60 2.57 -24.21
C GLU A 209 -6.04 1.97 -22.92
N ALA A 210 -6.64 2.28 -21.76
CA ALA A 210 -6.29 1.68 -20.49
C ALA A 210 -6.46 0.15 -20.49
N ALA A 211 -7.57 -0.36 -21.05
CA ALA A 211 -7.81 -1.79 -21.17
C ALA A 211 -6.79 -2.48 -22.10
N ARG A 212 -6.39 -1.85 -23.20
CA ARG A 212 -5.34 -2.37 -24.11
C ARG A 212 -3.99 -2.46 -23.40
N ASN A 213 -3.77 -1.68 -22.36
CA ASN A 213 -2.52 -1.62 -21.62
C ASN A 213 -2.48 -2.53 -20.39
N SER A 214 -3.54 -3.32 -20.17
CA SER A 214 -3.54 -4.34 -19.11
C SER A 214 -2.39 -5.33 -19.27
N ILE A 215 -1.71 -5.66 -18.17
CA ILE A 215 -0.61 -6.63 -18.18
C ILE A 215 -1.03 -8.01 -18.70
N LEU A 216 -2.31 -8.39 -18.53
CA LEU A 216 -2.83 -9.67 -19.00
C LEU A 216 -2.93 -9.74 -20.52
N ARG A 217 -3.02 -8.60 -21.21
CA ARG A 217 -3.04 -8.50 -22.67
C ARG A 217 -1.64 -8.45 -23.30
N ARG A 218 -0.60 -8.35 -22.47
CA ARG A 218 0.79 -8.37 -22.90
C ARG A 218 1.35 -9.79 -22.93
N ASP A 219 2.19 -10.09 -23.88
CA ASP A 219 2.85 -11.42 -24.00
C ASP A 219 4.02 -11.56 -23.03
N PHE A 220 3.70 -11.46 -21.73
CA PHE A 220 4.69 -11.62 -20.66
C PHE A 220 4.62 -12.97 -19.97
N ASN A 221 3.71 -13.85 -20.39
CA ASN A 221 3.46 -15.13 -19.70
C ASN A 221 3.27 -14.94 -18.19
N THR A 222 2.40 -14.00 -17.82
CA THR A 222 2.21 -13.55 -16.44
C THR A 222 1.74 -14.69 -15.52
N LYS A 223 2.40 -14.82 -14.35
CA LYS A 223 2.00 -15.75 -13.29
C LYS A 223 1.56 -15.02 -12.04
N LEU A 224 0.68 -15.66 -11.28
CA LEU A 224 0.21 -15.17 -9.98
C LEU A 224 0.82 -16.03 -8.87
N VAL A 225 1.36 -15.37 -7.84
CA VAL A 225 1.91 -16.00 -6.64
C VAL A 225 1.23 -15.41 -5.42
N PHE A 226 0.71 -16.27 -4.55
CA PHE A 226 0.12 -15.84 -3.28
C PHE A 226 1.15 -15.89 -2.16
N HIS A 227 1.33 -14.75 -1.49
CA HIS A 227 2.07 -14.67 -0.24
C HIS A 227 1.16 -15.14 0.90
N ARG A 228 1.46 -16.31 1.44
CA ARG A 228 0.77 -16.82 2.63
C ARG A 228 1.38 -16.20 3.87
N THR A 229 0.56 -15.51 4.63
CA THR A 229 0.92 -15.00 5.96
C THR A 229 1.06 -16.15 6.95
N SER A 230 1.80 -15.93 8.05
CA SER A 230 1.85 -16.88 9.15
C SER A 230 0.55 -16.81 9.99
N ASN A 231 0.37 -17.80 10.88
CA ASN A 231 -0.79 -17.86 11.78
C ASN A 231 -0.83 -16.69 12.81
N GLU A 232 0.25 -15.96 12.96
CA GLU A 232 0.35 -14.79 13.82
C GLU A 232 -0.22 -13.52 13.18
N TYR A 233 -0.43 -13.56 11.86
CA TYR A 233 -1.03 -12.43 11.14
C TYR A 233 -2.49 -12.24 11.54
N TYR A 234 -2.84 -10.99 11.85
CA TYR A 234 -4.20 -10.57 12.18
C TYR A 234 -4.70 -9.58 11.12
N GLY A 235 -5.66 -10.03 10.33
CA GLY A 235 -6.19 -9.28 9.20
C GLY A 235 -7.70 -9.12 9.25
N VAL A 236 -8.26 -8.55 8.19
CA VAL A 236 -9.71 -8.26 8.08
C VAL A 236 -10.56 -9.53 8.28
N ARG A 237 -10.10 -10.66 7.77
CA ARG A 237 -10.80 -11.94 7.90
C ARG A 237 -10.94 -12.38 9.36
N GLU A 238 -9.87 -12.25 10.13
CA GLU A 238 -9.85 -12.57 11.56
C GLU A 238 -10.71 -11.57 12.36
N MET A 239 -10.64 -10.28 12.01
CA MET A 239 -11.48 -9.23 12.60
C MET A 239 -12.97 -9.49 12.40
N LEU A 240 -13.37 -9.92 11.21
CA LEU A 240 -14.75 -10.31 10.89
C LEU A 240 -15.20 -11.54 11.71
N ARG A 241 -14.37 -12.59 11.77
CA ARG A 241 -14.65 -13.82 12.54
C ARG A 241 -14.81 -13.55 14.03
N SER A 242 -14.06 -12.59 14.56
CA SER A 242 -14.10 -12.19 15.96
C SER A 242 -15.17 -11.15 16.28
N ASN A 243 -16.05 -10.81 15.32
CA ASN A 243 -17.07 -9.76 15.47
C ASN A 243 -16.51 -8.38 15.88
N LYS A 244 -15.31 -8.06 15.40
CA LYS A 244 -14.65 -6.77 15.66
C LYS A 244 -14.89 -5.73 14.57
N VAL A 245 -15.84 -5.97 13.67
CA VAL A 245 -16.21 -5.02 12.61
C VAL A 245 -17.68 -4.63 12.77
N THR A 246 -17.94 -3.32 12.82
CA THR A 246 -19.28 -2.74 12.80
C THR A 246 -19.47 -2.00 11.48
N GLY A 247 -20.58 -2.30 10.80
CA GLY A 247 -20.95 -1.63 9.56
C GLY A 247 -21.37 -0.18 9.80
N LEU A 248 -20.83 0.72 8.97
CA LEU A 248 -21.32 2.08 8.84
C LEU A 248 -22.27 2.12 7.63
N ASP A 249 -23.54 2.25 7.88
CA ASP A 249 -24.55 2.52 6.85
C ASP A 249 -24.55 4.00 6.44
N SER A 250 -25.43 4.38 5.51
CA SER A 250 -25.51 5.76 5.02
C SER A 250 -25.77 6.79 6.12
N ASP A 251 -26.51 6.40 7.15
CA ASP A 251 -26.95 7.31 8.21
C ASP A 251 -25.94 7.41 9.37
N SER A 252 -25.06 6.40 9.52
CA SER A 252 -24.04 6.35 10.56
C SER A 252 -22.62 6.62 10.06
N ARG A 253 -22.43 6.94 8.78
CA ARG A 253 -21.10 7.20 8.20
C ARG A 253 -20.42 8.45 8.74
N ASN A 254 -21.19 9.49 9.02
CA ASN A 254 -20.65 10.76 9.47
C ASN A 254 -20.36 10.70 10.96
N ILE A 255 -19.09 10.82 11.33
CA ILE A 255 -18.65 10.86 12.74
C ILE A 255 -19.21 12.10 13.49
N LEU A 256 -19.65 13.13 12.77
CA LEU A 256 -20.21 14.35 13.33
C LEU A 256 -21.64 14.13 13.82
N ASP A 257 -22.37 13.21 13.21
CA ASP A 257 -23.76 12.94 13.53
C ASP A 257 -23.88 11.97 14.72
N ASP A 258 -24.88 12.16 15.53
CA ASP A 258 -25.19 11.23 16.60
C ASP A 258 -25.76 9.93 16.01
N SER A 259 -25.08 8.83 16.28
CA SER A 259 -25.45 7.51 15.79
C SER A 259 -25.13 6.43 16.82
N PRO A 260 -25.77 5.24 16.74
CA PRO A 260 -25.41 4.10 17.58
C PRO A 260 -23.95 3.68 17.42
N ALA A 261 -23.39 3.79 16.19
CA ALA A 261 -21.98 3.50 15.93
C ALA A 261 -21.06 4.48 16.65
N LYS A 262 -21.33 5.79 16.59
CA LYS A 262 -20.58 6.80 17.33
C LYS A 262 -20.67 6.59 18.84
N ALA A 263 -21.86 6.32 19.36
CA ALA A 263 -22.06 6.03 20.79
C ALA A 263 -21.23 4.81 21.22
N LYS A 264 -21.19 3.76 20.41
CA LYS A 264 -20.34 2.59 20.63
C LYS A 264 -18.86 2.95 20.63
N LEU A 265 -18.38 3.75 19.67
CA LEU A 265 -16.99 4.21 19.63
C LEU A 265 -16.62 4.98 20.89
N LEU A 266 -17.42 5.94 21.30
CA LEU A 266 -17.19 6.73 22.51
C LEU A 266 -17.23 5.87 23.78
N SER A 267 -18.09 4.86 23.83
CA SER A 267 -18.13 3.90 24.94
C SER A 267 -16.85 3.06 25.01
N LEU A 268 -16.36 2.57 23.88
CA LEU A 268 -15.08 1.83 23.82
C LEU A 268 -13.91 2.67 24.32
N LEU A 269 -13.84 3.94 23.93
CA LEU A 269 -12.82 4.88 24.39
C LEU A 269 -12.88 5.10 25.90
N LYS A 270 -14.08 5.27 26.46
CA LYS A 270 -14.29 5.51 27.89
C LYS A 270 -14.05 4.27 28.76
N GLN A 271 -14.32 3.09 28.23
CA GLN A 271 -14.19 1.82 28.95
C GLN A 271 -12.79 1.21 28.85
N HIS A 272 -11.98 1.66 27.89
CA HIS A 272 -10.63 1.13 27.70
C HIS A 272 -9.75 1.45 28.91
N GLU A 273 -9.13 0.44 29.48
CA GLU A 273 -8.17 0.59 30.56
C GLU A 273 -6.79 0.92 30.01
N GLY A 274 -6.11 1.87 30.65
CA GLY A 274 -4.78 2.31 30.23
C GLY A 274 -4.76 3.24 29.01
N ALA A 275 -3.57 3.57 28.56
CA ALA A 275 -3.34 4.40 27.39
C ALA A 275 -3.75 3.67 26.10
N GLY A 276 -4.32 4.40 25.18
CA GLY A 276 -4.71 3.88 23.89
C GLY A 276 -5.03 4.99 22.89
N TRP A 277 -5.27 4.64 21.66
CA TRP A 277 -5.59 5.61 20.63
C TRP A 277 -6.62 5.10 19.63
N VAL A 278 -7.23 6.04 18.91
CA VAL A 278 -8.21 5.78 17.87
C VAL A 278 -7.79 6.46 16.59
N LEU A 279 -7.97 5.77 15.47
CA LEU A 279 -7.72 6.30 14.14
C LEU A 279 -9.05 6.57 13.45
N VAL A 280 -9.33 7.84 13.17
CA VAL A 280 -10.57 8.31 12.53
C VAL A 280 -10.23 8.90 11.17
N ARG A 281 -10.88 8.42 10.11
CA ARG A 281 -10.75 8.99 8.77
C ARG A 281 -12.04 9.68 8.38
N VAL A 282 -11.91 10.92 7.93
CA VAL A 282 -13.04 11.77 7.54
C VAL A 282 -12.91 12.25 6.09
N PRO A 283 -14.01 12.68 5.47
CA PRO A 283 -13.96 13.33 4.15
C PRO A 283 -13.11 14.61 4.17
N PRO A 284 -12.64 15.08 3.01
CA PRO A 284 -12.00 16.39 2.89
C PRO A 284 -12.88 17.51 3.44
N GLY A 285 -12.28 18.43 4.21
CA GLY A 285 -12.97 19.55 4.83
C GLY A 285 -13.66 19.27 6.18
N ALA A 286 -13.78 18.01 6.60
CA ALA A 286 -14.45 17.65 7.86
C ALA A 286 -13.52 17.51 9.08
N ALA A 287 -12.21 17.67 8.93
CA ALA A 287 -11.24 17.38 10.00
C ALA A 287 -11.39 18.28 11.22
N MET A 288 -11.54 19.59 11.03
CA MET A 288 -11.68 20.54 12.15
C MET A 288 -12.99 20.37 12.91
N GLU A 289 -14.07 20.07 12.19
CA GLU A 289 -15.38 19.82 12.79
C GLU A 289 -15.34 18.50 13.58
N ALA A 290 -14.71 17.45 13.07
CA ALA A 290 -14.49 16.20 13.78
C ALA A 290 -13.66 16.41 15.07
N LYS A 291 -12.58 17.19 15.01
CA LYS A 291 -11.79 17.55 16.18
C LYS A 291 -12.67 18.24 17.23
N THR A 292 -13.44 19.25 16.82
CA THR A 292 -14.38 19.96 17.71
C THR A 292 -15.39 19.00 18.34
N GLY A 293 -15.92 18.05 17.57
CA GLY A 293 -16.86 17.04 18.06
C GLY A 293 -16.28 16.15 19.16
N PHE A 294 -15.03 15.73 19.05
CA PHE A 294 -14.35 14.96 20.10
C PHE A 294 -14.07 15.80 21.35
N ILE A 295 -13.70 17.06 21.20
CA ILE A 295 -13.54 17.98 22.34
C ILE A 295 -14.86 18.17 23.06
N GLN A 296 -15.97 18.36 22.35
CA GLN A 296 -17.32 18.46 22.92
C GLN A 296 -17.76 17.15 23.61
N ALA A 297 -17.26 16.01 23.15
CA ALA A 297 -17.51 14.70 23.79
C ALA A 297 -16.69 14.48 25.06
N GLY A 298 -15.83 15.46 25.44
CA GLY A 298 -15.06 15.46 26.69
C GLY A 298 -13.59 15.07 26.57
N PHE A 299 -13.04 14.98 25.35
CA PHE A 299 -11.61 14.77 25.16
C PHE A 299 -10.86 16.10 25.21
N ALA A 300 -9.66 16.10 25.83
CA ALA A 300 -8.82 17.28 25.87
C ALA A 300 -8.31 17.67 24.47
N ASP A 301 -8.26 18.97 24.17
CA ASP A 301 -7.83 19.46 22.85
C ASP A 301 -6.44 18.92 22.45
N GLN A 302 -5.51 18.87 23.39
CA GLN A 302 -4.16 18.35 23.18
C GLN A 302 -4.11 16.85 22.81
N ASN A 303 -5.18 16.10 23.10
CA ASN A 303 -5.25 14.68 22.83
C ASN A 303 -5.95 14.37 21.48
N VAL A 304 -6.44 15.39 20.77
CA VAL A 304 -7.12 15.24 19.50
C VAL A 304 -6.28 15.86 18.38
N HIS A 305 -5.70 15.01 17.57
CA HIS A 305 -4.71 15.38 16.55
C HIS A 305 -5.28 15.22 15.14
N ILE A 306 -5.00 16.21 14.28
CA ILE A 306 -5.25 16.10 12.83
C ILE A 306 -3.91 15.78 12.17
N LEU A 307 -3.78 14.59 11.58
CA LEU A 307 -2.54 14.13 10.97
C LEU A 307 -2.38 14.63 9.55
N GLY A 308 -1.30 15.34 9.28
CA GLY A 308 -0.96 15.85 7.94
C GLY A 308 0.12 16.92 7.99
N LYS A 309 0.53 17.37 6.80
CA LYS A 309 1.50 18.46 6.65
C LYS A 309 0.89 19.69 5.96
N ASP A 310 -0.10 19.45 5.09
CA ASP A 310 -0.79 20.49 4.34
C ASP A 310 -2.18 19.93 3.99
N LEU A 311 -3.20 20.44 4.67
CA LEU A 311 -4.58 20.04 4.47
C LEU A 311 -5.45 21.27 4.25
N SER A 312 -6.15 21.31 3.13
CA SER A 312 -7.08 22.40 2.82
C SER A 312 -8.12 22.56 3.93
N GLY A 313 -8.27 23.80 4.42
CA GLY A 313 -9.22 24.13 5.49
C GLY A 313 -8.77 23.80 6.91
N VAL A 314 -7.52 23.34 7.09
CA VAL A 314 -6.93 23.12 8.42
C VAL A 314 -5.74 24.07 8.61
N PRO A 315 -5.73 24.93 9.65
CA PRO A 315 -4.60 25.76 9.99
C PRO A 315 -3.35 24.93 10.25
N GLU A 316 -2.17 25.40 9.86
CA GLU A 316 -0.91 24.68 9.97
C GLU A 316 -0.56 24.33 11.43
N ASP A 317 -0.88 25.22 12.38
CA ASP A 317 -0.69 25.02 13.81
C ASP A 317 -1.61 23.92 14.41
N GLN A 318 -2.65 23.52 13.69
CA GLN A 318 -3.55 22.42 14.06
C GLN A 318 -3.13 21.07 13.47
N LEU A 319 -2.08 21.04 12.65
CA LEU A 319 -1.57 19.82 12.03
C LEU A 319 -0.48 19.18 12.86
N THR A 320 -0.53 17.86 12.94
CA THR A 320 0.47 17.04 13.63
C THR A 320 1.06 16.03 12.63
N THR A 321 2.38 15.88 12.61
CA THR A 321 3.02 14.81 11.83
C THR A 321 2.85 13.47 12.53
N ILE A 322 2.98 12.37 11.77
CA ILE A 322 2.85 11.02 12.33
C ILE A 322 3.95 10.76 13.37
N GLU A 323 5.16 11.20 13.08
CA GLU A 323 6.30 11.06 14.00
C GLU A 323 6.06 11.80 15.32
N ARG A 324 5.53 13.01 15.24
CA ARG A 324 5.16 13.79 16.41
C ARG A 324 4.03 13.13 17.20
N PHE A 325 3.00 12.65 16.50
CA PHE A 325 1.89 11.91 17.13
C PHE A 325 2.38 10.67 17.89
N LYS A 326 3.26 9.87 17.27
CA LYS A 326 3.87 8.70 17.93
C LYS A 326 4.63 9.09 19.19
N LYS A 327 5.42 10.16 19.14
CA LYS A 327 6.18 10.66 20.27
C LYS A 327 5.25 11.13 21.39
N GLU A 328 4.23 11.90 21.08
CA GLU A 328 3.24 12.37 22.05
C GLU A 328 2.47 11.19 22.67
N PHE A 329 2.17 10.16 21.87
CA PHE A 329 1.55 8.95 22.41
C PHE A 329 2.46 8.21 23.40
N ASP A 330 3.74 8.07 23.10
CA ASP A 330 4.72 7.46 24.01
C ASP A 330 4.82 8.25 25.35
N GLU A 331 4.75 9.56 25.28
CA GLU A 331 4.74 10.44 26.46
C GLU A 331 3.44 10.30 27.28
N CYS A 332 2.31 9.98 26.64
CA CYS A 332 1.01 9.83 27.30
C CYS A 332 0.76 8.44 27.90
N ILE A 333 1.62 7.46 27.63
CA ILE A 333 1.43 6.08 28.09
C ILE A 333 1.33 6.00 29.62
N ASP A 334 2.19 6.72 30.33
CA ASP A 334 2.25 6.70 31.80
C ASP A 334 1.08 7.43 32.48
N PHE A 335 0.29 8.16 31.70
CA PHE A 335 -0.85 8.93 32.18
C PHE A 335 -2.21 8.29 31.87
N ASP A 336 -2.23 7.09 31.30
CA ASP A 336 -3.45 6.38 30.85
C ASP A 336 -4.35 7.20 29.92
N GLU A 337 -3.78 8.13 29.17
CA GLU A 337 -4.53 9.01 28.28
C GLU A 337 -4.94 8.32 26.97
N LYS A 338 -6.04 8.80 26.40
CA LYS A 338 -6.56 8.35 25.10
C LYS A 338 -6.31 9.45 24.07
N LEU A 339 -5.62 9.10 23.00
CA LEU A 339 -5.36 10.01 21.88
C LEU A 339 -6.26 9.68 20.68
N ILE A 340 -6.65 10.71 19.97
CA ILE A 340 -7.46 10.58 18.76
C ILE A 340 -6.66 11.13 17.60
N ALA A 341 -6.43 10.29 16.58
CA ALA A 341 -5.79 10.65 15.35
C ALA A 341 -6.82 10.78 14.23
N ILE A 342 -7.03 11.98 13.73
CA ILE A 342 -7.93 12.26 12.61
C ILE A 342 -7.09 12.34 11.34
N THR A 343 -7.47 11.57 10.31
CA THR A 343 -6.91 11.64 8.97
C THR A 343 -7.98 12.01 7.97
N VAL A 344 -7.60 12.63 6.86
CA VAL A 344 -8.52 13.01 5.80
C VAL A 344 -8.44 12.02 4.65
N ALA A 345 -9.57 11.72 4.01
CA ALA A 345 -9.60 10.93 2.78
C ALA A 345 -8.70 11.59 1.71
N GLY A 346 -7.86 10.79 1.07
CA GLY A 346 -6.79 11.29 0.20
C GLY A 346 -5.44 11.43 0.91
N CYS A 347 -5.39 11.41 2.24
CA CYS A 347 -4.15 11.22 2.99
C CYS A 347 -3.63 9.81 2.75
N ARG A 348 -2.61 9.76 2.06
CA ARG A 348 -1.63 8.78 1.55
C ARG A 348 -1.82 7.32 1.96
N ALA A 349 -1.95 6.46 0.97
CA ALA A 349 -1.63 5.04 1.10
C ALA A 349 -0.20 4.88 1.63
N GLY A 350 0.05 3.86 2.43
CA GLY A 350 1.40 3.53 2.90
C GLY A 350 1.78 4.05 4.29
N ILE A 351 0.93 4.82 4.98
CA ILE A 351 1.20 5.19 6.37
C ILE A 351 1.24 3.93 7.24
N ASN A 352 2.40 3.67 7.82
CA ASN A 352 2.60 2.60 8.79
C ASN A 352 2.81 3.19 10.18
N PHE A 353 1.88 2.91 11.09
CA PHE A 353 2.01 3.33 12.49
C PHE A 353 3.01 2.48 13.28
N GLY A 354 3.43 1.33 12.76
CA GLY A 354 4.29 0.39 13.46
C GLY A 354 3.54 -0.55 14.39
N GLN A 355 4.21 -1.63 14.79
CA GLN A 355 3.58 -2.68 15.60
C GLN A 355 3.22 -2.16 17.02
N ASP A 356 4.09 -1.37 17.64
CA ASP A 356 3.87 -0.84 18.99
C ASP A 356 2.60 0.01 19.09
N MET A 357 2.37 0.87 18.10
CA MET A 357 1.14 1.66 18.04
C MET A 357 -0.10 0.78 17.85
N LYS A 358 -0.02 -0.27 17.02
CA LYS A 358 -1.13 -1.19 16.78
C LYS A 358 -1.51 -1.99 18.02
N GLN A 359 -0.57 -2.31 18.90
CA GLN A 359 -0.84 -2.97 20.17
C GLN A 359 -1.80 -2.19 21.07
N ARG A 360 -1.78 -0.87 20.99
CA ARG A 360 -2.59 0.04 21.81
C ARG A 360 -3.74 0.71 21.05
N LEU A 361 -4.03 0.25 19.85
CA LEU A 361 -5.16 0.73 19.08
C LEU A 361 -6.47 0.24 19.70
N ILE A 362 -7.38 1.18 20.02
CA ILE A 362 -8.69 0.89 20.61
C ILE A 362 -9.72 0.64 19.50
N ALA A 363 -9.74 1.51 18.50
CA ALA A 363 -10.68 1.42 17.39
C ALA A 363 -10.18 2.15 16.14
N THR A 364 -10.81 1.84 15.00
CA THR A 364 -10.70 2.61 13.77
C THR A 364 -12.08 3.01 13.30
N TRP A 365 -12.19 4.21 12.71
CA TRP A 365 -13.39 4.68 12.04
C TRP A 365 -13.04 5.17 10.64
N ASP A 366 -13.72 4.64 9.64
CA ASP A 366 -13.51 5.06 8.25
C ASP A 366 -14.84 5.16 7.50
N SER A 367 -15.34 6.36 7.36
CA SER A 367 -16.57 6.67 6.64
C SER A 367 -16.42 6.74 5.11
N THR A 368 -15.16 6.62 4.60
CA THR A 368 -14.85 6.85 3.20
C THR A 368 -14.76 5.57 2.37
N VAL A 369 -14.95 4.40 3.01
CA VAL A 369 -14.87 3.10 2.32
C VAL A 369 -16.15 2.85 1.54
N THR A 370 -16.02 2.73 0.23
CA THR A 370 -17.14 2.49 -0.70
C THR A 370 -16.98 1.21 -1.52
N SER A 371 -15.80 0.62 -1.54
CA SER A 371 -15.48 -0.56 -2.37
C SER A 371 -14.47 -1.48 -1.71
N VAL A 372 -14.34 -2.70 -2.21
CA VAL A 372 -13.32 -3.67 -1.77
C VAL A 372 -11.90 -3.12 -1.88
N ALA A 373 -11.58 -2.44 -2.98
CA ALA A 373 -10.27 -1.83 -3.18
C ALA A 373 -9.98 -0.73 -2.15
N ALA A 374 -11.00 0.01 -1.70
CA ALA A 374 -10.85 1.04 -0.68
C ALA A 374 -10.52 0.47 0.71
N VAL A 375 -10.89 -0.79 1.01
CA VAL A 375 -10.56 -1.46 2.29
C VAL A 375 -9.06 -1.49 2.53
N VAL A 376 -8.27 -1.71 1.50
CA VAL A 376 -6.80 -1.78 1.58
C VAL A 376 -6.18 -0.47 2.09
N GLN A 377 -6.75 0.65 1.69
CA GLN A 377 -6.28 1.98 2.07
C GLN A 377 -6.99 2.52 3.30
N ALA A 378 -8.04 1.82 3.74
CA ALA A 378 -8.84 2.17 4.89
C ALA A 378 -8.09 1.98 6.22
N ASN A 379 -8.63 2.57 7.25
CA ASN A 379 -8.08 2.44 8.59
C ASN A 379 -8.06 0.99 9.10
N ILE A 380 -9.05 0.18 8.73
CA ILE A 380 -9.06 -1.27 9.04
C ILE A 380 -7.84 -1.98 8.43
N GLY A 381 -7.47 -1.66 7.20
CA GLY A 381 -6.28 -2.21 6.55
C GLY A 381 -4.98 -1.82 7.25
N ARG A 382 -4.91 -0.60 7.80
CA ARG A 382 -3.76 -0.13 8.58
C ARG A 382 -3.65 -0.81 9.94
N ALA A 383 -4.76 -1.34 10.46
CA ALA A 383 -4.78 -2.11 11.70
C ALA A 383 -4.34 -3.56 11.53
N CYS A 384 -4.26 -4.08 10.30
CA CYS A 384 -3.75 -5.42 10.03
C CYS A 384 -2.25 -5.54 10.34
N GLY A 385 -1.78 -6.77 10.58
CA GLY A 385 -0.35 -7.05 10.77
C GLY A 385 -0.05 -8.14 11.79
N TYR A 386 1.21 -8.19 12.18
CA TYR A 386 1.76 -9.15 13.15
C TYR A 386 1.85 -8.52 14.53
N HIS A 387 0.72 -8.39 15.21
CA HIS A 387 0.61 -7.86 16.56
C HIS A 387 -0.43 -8.68 17.36
N ASP A 388 -0.38 -8.58 18.68
CA ASP A 388 -1.22 -9.40 19.56
C ASP A 388 -2.56 -8.74 19.93
N ASN A 389 -2.80 -7.50 19.49
CA ASN A 389 -4.05 -6.81 19.76
C ASN A 389 -5.21 -7.43 18.98
N ARG A 390 -6.08 -8.13 19.70
CA ARG A 390 -7.33 -8.73 19.18
C ARG A 390 -8.58 -7.98 19.64
N GLU A 391 -8.41 -6.91 20.42
CA GLU A 391 -9.51 -6.18 21.06
C GLU A 391 -9.96 -4.96 20.27
N ALA A 392 -9.11 -4.41 19.40
CA ALA A 392 -9.45 -3.26 18.58
C ALA A 392 -10.73 -3.49 17.78
N HIS A 393 -11.62 -2.49 17.75
CA HIS A 393 -12.88 -2.55 17.04
C HIS A 393 -12.87 -1.61 15.82
N HIS A 394 -13.43 -2.07 14.70
CA HIS A 394 -13.34 -1.38 13.42
C HIS A 394 -14.72 -0.98 12.91
N PHE A 395 -14.89 0.31 12.64
CA PHE A 395 -16.12 0.89 12.08
C PHE A 395 -15.86 1.25 10.61
N THR A 396 -16.50 0.54 9.69
CA THR A 396 -16.30 0.72 8.24
C THR A 396 -17.45 0.14 7.44
N SER A 397 -17.40 0.13 6.11
CA SER A 397 -18.35 -0.59 5.27
C SER A 397 -18.25 -2.10 5.50
N LEU A 398 -19.25 -2.69 6.13
CA LEU A 398 -19.28 -4.12 6.41
C LEU A 398 -19.28 -4.94 5.10
N ASN A 399 -20.06 -4.50 4.11
CA ASN A 399 -20.13 -5.19 2.81
C ASN A 399 -18.77 -5.22 2.11
N ALA A 400 -18.05 -4.10 2.11
CA ALA A 400 -16.71 -4.03 1.50
C ALA A 400 -15.69 -4.89 2.27
N ALA A 401 -15.73 -4.87 3.61
CA ALA A 401 -14.87 -5.69 4.45
C ALA A 401 -15.15 -7.19 4.27
N GLN A 402 -16.42 -7.60 4.20
CA GLN A 402 -16.82 -8.99 3.95
C GLN A 402 -16.39 -9.47 2.56
N ALA A 403 -16.59 -8.65 1.53
CA ALA A 403 -16.16 -8.98 0.17
C ALA A 403 -14.63 -9.12 0.08
N TYR A 404 -13.87 -8.26 0.78
CA TYR A 404 -12.42 -8.41 0.89
C TYR A 404 -12.02 -9.70 1.63
N GLY A 405 -12.69 -10.02 2.73
CA GLY A 405 -12.39 -11.21 3.53
C GLY A 405 -12.79 -12.54 2.88
N ALA A 406 -13.65 -12.50 1.87
CA ALA A 406 -14.11 -13.69 1.13
C ALA A 406 -13.19 -14.07 -0.04
N GLY A 407 -12.44 -13.12 -0.60
CA GLY A 407 -11.45 -13.34 -1.69
C GLY A 407 -10.10 -13.69 -1.13
#